data_f6a574fa5da8459b5a49db51f280268b
#
_entry.id   f6a574fa5da8459b5a49db51f280268b
#
_cell.length_a   1.000
_cell.length_b   1.000
_cell.length_c   1.000
_cell.angle_alpha   90.00
_cell.angle_beta   90.00
_cell.angle_gamma   90.00
#
_symmetry.space_group_name_H-M   'P 1'
#
loop_
_entity.id
_entity.type
_entity.pdbx_description
1 polymer ?
#
loop_
_entity_poly.entity_id
_entity_poly.type
_entity_poly.pdbx_seq_one_letter_code
_entity_poly.pdbx_strand_id
1 'polypeptide(L)'
;MSTTLTEELSTIVGPAYVSTDTDVLDGRSVDYTGRYRGHASALVRPASADEVAAVLRACRDAGAYVTVQGGRTSLVAGTVPEHDDVLLSTERLTEVGDVDLAERRIRVGAGVALAKVQRAAATAGLLFGVDLAARDSATVGGMASTNAGGLRTVRYGNMGEQVI
;
A
#
# COMPACT_ATOMS: atom_id res chain seq x y z
N MET A 1 -12.30 0.78 -18.80
CA MET A 1 -11.65 2.12 -18.62
C MET A 1 -11.50 2.80 -19.96
N SER A 2 -11.63 4.13 -20.02
CA SER A 2 -11.43 4.87 -21.29
C SER A 2 -9.92 5.02 -21.57
N THR A 3 -9.55 5.03 -22.87
CA THR A 3 -8.17 5.29 -23.33
C THR A 3 -7.63 6.59 -22.74
N THR A 4 -8.48 7.60 -22.62
CA THR A 4 -8.14 8.92 -22.05
C THR A 4 -7.65 8.84 -20.60
N LEU A 5 -8.30 8.04 -19.72
CA LEU A 5 -7.86 7.91 -18.33
C LEU A 5 -6.51 7.22 -18.23
N THR A 6 -6.24 6.16 -19.04
CA THR A 6 -4.93 5.49 -19.05
C THR A 6 -3.81 6.44 -19.47
N GLU A 7 -4.06 7.29 -20.47
CA GLU A 7 -3.09 8.30 -20.93
C GLU A 7 -2.82 9.35 -19.86
N GLU A 8 -3.85 9.81 -19.15
CA GLU A 8 -3.74 10.76 -18.05
C GLU A 8 -2.92 10.16 -16.88
N LEU A 9 -3.26 8.93 -16.45
CA LEU A 9 -2.51 8.21 -15.43
C LEU A 9 -1.03 8.03 -15.83
N SER A 10 -0.76 7.72 -17.11
CA SER A 10 0.59 7.59 -17.64
C SER A 10 1.36 8.93 -17.65
N THR A 11 0.65 10.03 -17.82
CA THR A 11 1.25 11.38 -17.73
C THR A 11 1.62 11.73 -16.30
N ILE A 12 0.81 11.30 -15.30
CA ILE A 12 1.04 11.57 -13.88
C ILE A 12 2.24 10.78 -13.33
N VAL A 13 2.25 9.45 -13.53
CA VAL A 13 3.25 8.58 -12.86
C VAL A 13 4.34 8.08 -13.78
N GLY A 14 4.24 8.36 -15.09
CA GLY A 14 5.08 7.82 -16.14
C GLY A 14 4.55 6.50 -16.74
N PRO A 15 4.69 6.28 -18.04
CA PRO A 15 4.08 5.14 -18.75
C PRO A 15 4.59 3.77 -18.26
N ALA A 16 5.82 3.68 -17.78
CA ALA A 16 6.38 2.44 -17.21
C ALA A 16 5.70 2.01 -15.89
N TYR A 17 4.92 2.89 -15.28
CA TYR A 17 4.27 2.66 -13.98
C TYR A 17 2.74 2.54 -14.08
N VAL A 18 2.21 2.47 -15.31
CA VAL A 18 0.82 2.10 -15.60
C VAL A 18 0.84 0.78 -16.38
N SER A 19 0.00 -0.17 -15.99
CA SER A 19 -0.15 -1.43 -16.72
C SER A 19 -1.61 -1.74 -16.95
N THR A 20 -1.93 -2.14 -18.17
CA THR A 20 -3.23 -2.70 -18.59
C THR A 20 -3.08 -4.14 -19.05
N ASP A 21 -1.92 -4.76 -18.79
CA ASP A 21 -1.62 -6.14 -19.11
C ASP A 21 -2.52 -7.09 -18.30
N THR A 22 -3.26 -7.93 -18.99
CA THR A 22 -4.27 -8.82 -18.40
C THR A 22 -3.65 -9.78 -17.39
N ASP A 23 -2.48 -10.35 -17.68
CA ASP A 23 -1.83 -11.32 -16.78
C ASP A 23 -1.38 -10.63 -15.48
N VAL A 24 -0.90 -9.39 -15.58
CA VAL A 24 -0.54 -8.56 -14.43
C VAL A 24 -1.78 -8.23 -13.59
N LEU A 25 -2.87 -7.81 -14.23
CA LEU A 25 -4.11 -7.44 -13.55
C LEU A 25 -4.77 -8.66 -12.88
N ASP A 26 -4.82 -9.80 -13.55
CA ASP A 26 -5.38 -11.04 -13.01
C ASP A 26 -4.60 -11.51 -11.78
N GLY A 27 -3.28 -11.45 -11.81
CA GLY A 27 -2.43 -11.78 -10.67
C GLY A 27 -2.58 -10.83 -9.48
N ARG A 28 -3.07 -9.61 -9.73
CA ARG A 28 -3.33 -8.58 -8.70
C ARG A 28 -4.78 -8.55 -8.24
N SER A 29 -5.70 -9.17 -8.96
CA SER A 29 -7.15 -9.15 -8.69
C SER A 29 -7.63 -10.32 -7.82
N VAL A 30 -6.72 -11.08 -7.23
CA VAL A 30 -7.02 -12.19 -6.33
C VAL A 30 -6.48 -11.89 -4.92
N ASP A 31 -7.24 -12.24 -3.88
CA ASP A 31 -6.81 -12.07 -2.50
C ASP A 31 -5.73 -13.10 -2.09
N TYR A 32 -5.13 -12.88 -0.92
CA TYR A 32 -4.10 -13.78 -0.37
C TYR A 32 -4.56 -15.23 -0.21
N THR A 33 -5.86 -15.45 0.07
CA THR A 33 -6.43 -16.79 0.29
C THR A 33 -6.76 -17.53 -1.01
N GLY A 34 -6.80 -16.83 -2.14
CA GLY A 34 -7.24 -17.34 -3.44
C GLY A 34 -8.76 -17.53 -3.55
N ARG A 35 -9.53 -17.14 -2.53
CA ARG A 35 -10.99 -17.33 -2.47
C ARG A 35 -11.78 -16.24 -3.15
N TYR A 36 -11.26 -15.02 -3.14
CA TYR A 36 -11.92 -13.84 -3.69
C TYR A 36 -11.14 -13.35 -4.90
N ARG A 37 -11.84 -13.15 -5.99
CA ARG A 37 -11.31 -12.66 -7.25
C ARG A 37 -12.21 -11.57 -7.80
N GLY A 38 -11.61 -10.52 -8.30
CA GLY A 38 -12.28 -9.41 -8.97
C GLY A 38 -11.68 -9.12 -10.34
N HIS A 39 -11.98 -7.94 -10.86
CA HIS A 39 -11.48 -7.44 -12.13
C HIS A 39 -10.95 -6.02 -11.95
N ALA A 40 -9.79 -5.76 -12.53
CA ALA A 40 -9.20 -4.43 -12.56
C ALA A 40 -9.00 -3.95 -13.99
N SER A 41 -9.14 -2.65 -14.19
CA SER A 41 -8.98 -2.00 -15.51
C SER A 41 -7.55 -1.54 -15.77
N ALA A 42 -6.82 -1.19 -14.71
CA ALA A 42 -5.41 -0.80 -14.76
C ALA A 42 -4.73 -0.97 -13.40
N LEU A 43 -3.41 -1.07 -13.42
CA LEU A 43 -2.53 -0.93 -12.25
C LEU A 43 -1.75 0.38 -12.40
N VAL A 44 -1.77 1.23 -11.38
CA VAL A 44 -0.98 2.47 -11.29
C VAL A 44 -0.08 2.44 -10.06
N ARG A 45 1.17 2.90 -10.22
CA ARG A 45 2.22 2.81 -9.20
C ARG A 45 2.85 4.18 -8.95
N PRO A 46 2.20 5.05 -8.16
CA PRO A 46 2.73 6.36 -7.81
C PRO A 46 3.97 6.25 -6.91
N ALA A 47 4.90 7.22 -7.02
CA ALA A 47 6.13 7.29 -6.24
C ALA A 47 6.09 8.35 -5.13
N SER A 48 5.08 9.22 -5.12
CA SER A 48 4.94 10.30 -4.14
C SER A 48 3.49 10.50 -3.72
N ALA A 49 3.29 11.21 -2.61
CA ALA A 49 1.96 11.61 -2.15
C ALA A 49 1.25 12.54 -3.16
N ASP A 50 2.01 13.39 -3.86
CA ASP A 50 1.47 14.28 -4.88
C ASP A 50 0.96 13.49 -6.10
N GLU A 51 1.72 12.48 -6.55
CA GLU A 51 1.27 11.57 -7.60
C GLU A 51 0.03 10.78 -7.17
N VAL A 52 -0.04 10.28 -5.92
CA VAL A 52 -1.25 9.62 -5.38
C VAL A 52 -2.44 10.55 -5.45
N ALA A 53 -2.28 11.80 -4.98
CA ALA A 53 -3.36 12.78 -5.01
C ALA A 53 -3.81 13.13 -6.44
N ALA A 54 -2.87 13.19 -7.39
CA ALA A 54 -3.19 13.44 -8.81
C ALA A 54 -3.94 12.25 -9.43
N VAL A 55 -3.48 11.01 -9.19
CA VAL A 55 -4.15 9.78 -9.64
C VAL A 55 -5.58 9.70 -9.10
N LEU A 56 -5.79 9.98 -7.80
CA LEU A 56 -7.12 9.93 -7.20
C LEU A 56 -8.05 11.01 -7.79
N ARG A 57 -7.53 12.21 -8.10
CA ARG A 57 -8.32 13.25 -8.80
C ARG A 57 -8.71 12.80 -10.21
N ALA A 58 -7.77 12.28 -11.00
CA ALA A 58 -8.04 11.79 -12.34
C ALA A 58 -9.09 10.66 -12.33
N CYS A 59 -8.99 9.70 -11.42
CA CYS A 59 -9.98 8.63 -11.27
C CYS A 59 -11.36 9.17 -10.87
N ARG A 60 -11.44 10.10 -9.91
CA ARG A 60 -12.69 10.76 -9.50
C ARG A 60 -13.36 11.48 -10.68
N ASP A 61 -12.58 12.26 -11.44
CA ASP A 61 -13.10 13.06 -12.55
C ASP A 61 -13.57 12.18 -13.73
N ALA A 62 -12.97 10.99 -13.86
CA ALA A 62 -13.39 9.96 -14.81
C ALA A 62 -14.52 9.04 -14.27
N GLY A 63 -14.96 9.19 -13.02
CA GLY A 63 -15.92 8.29 -12.37
C GLY A 63 -15.43 6.86 -12.16
N ALA A 64 -14.11 6.65 -12.11
CA ALA A 64 -13.49 5.35 -11.92
C ALA A 64 -13.32 5.02 -10.43
N TYR A 65 -13.59 3.77 -10.05
CA TYR A 65 -13.31 3.26 -8.72
C TYR A 65 -11.81 2.99 -8.55
N VAL A 66 -11.34 3.05 -7.31
CA VAL A 66 -9.92 2.82 -6.97
C VAL A 66 -9.81 1.83 -5.82
N THR A 67 -9.10 0.72 -6.06
CA THR A 67 -8.72 -0.21 -5.00
C THR A 67 -7.24 -0.03 -4.66
N VAL A 68 -6.94 0.31 -3.40
CA VAL A 68 -5.57 0.53 -2.94
C VAL A 68 -4.92 -0.80 -2.52
N GLN A 69 -3.70 -1.04 -3.00
CA GLN A 69 -2.93 -2.24 -2.68
C GLN A 69 -1.58 -1.90 -2.05
N GLY A 70 -1.36 -2.44 -0.83
CA GLY A 70 -0.05 -2.53 -0.21
C GLY A 70 0.58 -3.90 -0.44
N GLY A 71 0.98 -4.59 0.64
CA GLY A 71 1.58 -5.92 0.59
C GLY A 71 0.64 -7.08 0.24
N ARG A 72 -0.64 -6.85 0.12
CA ARG A 72 -1.70 -7.82 -0.20
C ARG A 72 -1.72 -9.07 0.70
N THR A 73 -1.38 -8.89 1.98
CA THR A 73 -1.31 -9.97 2.98
C THR A 73 -2.58 -10.08 3.83
N SER A 74 -3.58 -9.25 3.57
CA SER A 74 -4.86 -9.25 4.29
C SER A 74 -5.69 -10.51 3.96
N LEU A 75 -6.38 -11.04 4.97
CA LEU A 75 -7.27 -12.20 4.83
C LEU A 75 -8.75 -11.81 4.65
N VAL A 76 -9.04 -10.51 4.49
CA VAL A 76 -10.41 -9.97 4.42
C VAL A 76 -10.76 -9.39 3.05
N ALA A 77 -10.06 -9.80 2.02
CA ALA A 77 -10.29 -9.44 0.62
C ALA A 77 -10.29 -7.93 0.28
N GLY A 78 -9.89 -7.04 1.20
CA GLY A 78 -9.93 -5.58 1.01
C GLY A 78 -9.01 -5.01 -0.09
N THR A 79 -8.26 -5.88 -0.77
CA THR A 79 -7.42 -5.52 -1.92
C THR A 79 -7.97 -6.07 -3.25
N VAL A 80 -9.16 -6.69 -3.24
CA VAL A 80 -9.79 -7.25 -4.43
C VAL A 80 -10.63 -6.15 -5.11
N PRO A 81 -10.40 -5.86 -6.39
CA PRO A 81 -11.19 -4.89 -7.13
C PRO A 81 -12.59 -5.45 -7.46
N GLU A 82 -13.64 -4.65 -7.31
CA GLU A 82 -15.02 -5.10 -7.48
C GLU A 82 -15.72 -4.53 -8.73
N HIS A 83 -15.26 -3.38 -9.26
CA HIS A 83 -15.97 -2.61 -10.28
C HIS A 83 -15.07 -2.21 -11.46
N ASP A 84 -14.23 -3.10 -11.96
CA ASP A 84 -13.18 -2.78 -12.94
C ASP A 84 -12.27 -1.62 -12.47
N ASP A 85 -11.91 -1.68 -11.19
CA ASP A 85 -11.18 -0.62 -10.48
C ASP A 85 -9.81 -0.33 -11.10
N VAL A 86 -9.34 0.88 -10.90
CA VAL A 86 -7.92 1.19 -10.99
C VAL A 86 -7.23 0.70 -9.72
N LEU A 87 -6.29 -0.23 -9.84
CA LEU A 87 -5.44 -0.65 -8.73
C LEU A 87 -4.36 0.39 -8.46
N LEU A 88 -4.39 1.03 -7.30
CA LEU A 88 -3.34 1.94 -6.85
C LEU A 88 -2.38 1.19 -5.93
N SER A 89 -1.18 0.89 -6.41
CA SER A 89 -0.16 0.20 -5.61
C SER A 89 0.74 1.18 -4.89
N THR A 90 0.97 0.94 -3.59
CA THR A 90 1.89 1.74 -2.76
C THR A 90 3.35 1.27 -2.86
N GLU A 91 3.67 0.30 -3.72
CA GLU A 91 4.98 -0.37 -3.77
C GLU A 91 6.17 0.55 -4.03
N ARG A 92 5.96 1.75 -4.61
CA ARG A 92 7.01 2.75 -4.82
C ARG A 92 7.11 3.79 -3.70
N LEU A 93 6.18 3.82 -2.76
CA LEU A 93 6.20 4.71 -1.60
C LEU A 93 7.09 4.10 -0.51
N THR A 94 8.39 3.97 -0.77
CA THR A 94 9.33 3.19 0.05
C THR A 94 10.37 4.01 0.79
N GLU A 95 10.17 5.32 0.91
CA GLU A 95 11.05 6.21 1.65
C GLU A 95 11.06 5.84 3.15
N VAL A 96 12.24 5.88 3.75
CA VAL A 96 12.43 5.72 5.19
C VAL A 96 13.30 6.87 5.64
N GLY A 97 12.73 7.76 6.45
CA GLY A 97 13.44 8.88 7.05
C GLY A 97 14.33 8.47 8.22
N ASP A 98 15.00 9.45 8.78
CA ASP A 98 15.80 9.25 9.99
C ASP A 98 14.91 9.03 11.22
N VAL A 99 15.44 8.26 12.18
CA VAL A 99 14.77 8.05 13.46
C VAL A 99 15.02 9.26 14.36
N ASP A 100 13.96 9.95 14.74
CA ASP A 100 14.01 10.95 15.79
C ASP A 100 14.06 10.25 17.15
N LEU A 101 15.24 10.27 17.80
CA LEU A 101 15.46 9.62 19.09
C LEU A 101 14.77 10.36 20.25
N ALA A 102 14.58 11.66 20.14
CA ALA A 102 13.96 12.44 21.21
C ALA A 102 12.44 12.16 21.27
N GLU A 103 11.79 12.15 20.12
CA GLU A 103 10.36 11.87 19.99
C GLU A 103 10.04 10.39 19.77
N ARG A 104 11.06 9.55 19.55
CA ARG A 104 10.95 8.12 19.22
C ARG A 104 10.05 7.87 18.02
N ARG A 105 10.24 8.67 16.97
CA ARG A 105 9.42 8.67 15.75
C ARG A 105 10.27 8.39 14.52
N ILE A 106 9.62 7.86 13.48
CA ILE A 106 10.20 7.69 12.17
C ILE A 106 9.12 7.99 11.11
N ARG A 107 9.47 8.78 10.10
CA ARG A 107 8.60 8.99 8.93
C ARG A 107 8.91 7.92 7.89
N VAL A 108 7.88 7.23 7.41
CA VAL A 108 8.03 6.17 6.39
C VAL A 108 6.93 6.24 5.34
N GLY A 109 7.25 5.85 4.13
CA GLY A 109 6.28 5.70 3.06
C GLY A 109 5.33 4.53 3.30
N ALA A 110 4.10 4.64 2.78
CA ALA A 110 3.04 3.64 2.97
C ALA A 110 3.39 2.25 2.40
N GLY A 111 4.28 2.16 1.42
CA GLY A 111 4.77 0.92 0.79
C GLY A 111 5.95 0.26 1.50
N VAL A 112 6.45 0.85 2.59
CA VAL A 112 7.58 0.26 3.36
C VAL A 112 7.12 -1.01 4.07
N ALA A 113 7.87 -2.11 3.89
CA ALA A 113 7.59 -3.36 4.59
C ALA A 113 7.91 -3.25 6.10
N LEU A 114 7.12 -3.92 6.94
CA LEU A 114 7.27 -3.93 8.39
C LEU A 114 8.71 -4.27 8.84
N ALA A 115 9.32 -5.29 8.24
CA ALA A 115 10.68 -5.69 8.57
C ALA A 115 11.71 -4.56 8.37
N LYS A 116 11.48 -3.66 7.40
CA LYS A 116 12.36 -2.51 7.16
C LYS A 116 12.25 -1.48 8.28
N VAL A 117 11.03 -1.22 8.77
CA VAL A 117 10.78 -0.34 9.92
C VAL A 117 11.37 -0.91 11.19
N GLN A 118 11.16 -2.22 11.43
CA GLN A 118 11.74 -2.91 12.59
C GLN A 118 13.27 -2.82 12.60
N ARG A 119 13.92 -3.00 11.45
CA ARG A 119 15.39 -2.84 11.33
C ARG A 119 15.86 -1.41 11.61
N ALA A 120 15.15 -0.40 11.06
CA ALA A 120 15.49 1.00 11.31
C ALA A 120 15.38 1.35 12.80
N ALA A 121 14.30 0.93 13.46
CA ALA A 121 14.12 1.11 14.89
C ALA A 121 15.23 0.41 15.70
N ALA A 122 15.54 -0.85 15.38
CA ALA A 122 16.58 -1.63 16.08
C ALA A 122 17.96 -1.01 15.94
N THR A 123 18.33 -0.51 14.76
CA THR A 123 19.61 0.21 14.53
C THR A 123 19.72 1.46 15.41
N ALA A 124 18.59 2.10 15.72
CA ALA A 124 18.51 3.26 16.61
C ALA A 124 18.36 2.88 18.11
N GLY A 125 18.48 1.60 18.47
CA GLY A 125 18.30 1.11 19.85
C GLY A 125 16.84 1.13 20.33
N LEU A 126 15.88 1.21 19.41
CA LEU A 126 14.45 1.24 19.69
C LEU A 126 13.76 -0.05 19.21
N LEU A 127 12.50 -0.20 19.60
CA LEU A 127 11.64 -1.30 19.16
C LEU A 127 10.39 -0.73 18.49
N PHE A 128 10.04 -1.22 17.30
CA PHE A 128 8.71 -1.03 16.73
C PHE A 128 7.75 -2.09 17.26
N GLY A 129 6.62 -1.67 17.86
CA GLY A 129 5.74 -2.54 18.65
C GLY A 129 5.02 -3.60 17.86
N VAL A 130 4.60 -3.33 16.62
CA VAL A 130 3.87 -4.30 15.79
C VAL A 130 4.82 -5.38 15.27
N ASP A 131 4.39 -6.65 15.41
CA ASP A 131 5.14 -7.81 14.90
C ASP A 131 4.17 -8.92 14.44
N LEU A 132 4.21 -9.27 13.16
CA LEU A 132 3.33 -10.25 12.54
C LEU A 132 4.09 -11.14 11.55
N ALA A 133 3.50 -12.31 11.22
CA ALA A 133 4.16 -13.32 10.39
C ALA A 133 4.55 -12.79 8.99
N ALA A 134 3.71 -11.97 8.38
CA ALA A 134 3.94 -11.41 7.04
C ALA A 134 4.88 -10.17 7.04
N ARG A 135 5.80 -10.05 8.01
CA ARG A 135 6.63 -8.84 8.22
C ARG A 135 7.44 -8.41 7.00
N ASP A 136 7.79 -9.33 6.12
CA ASP A 136 8.58 -9.03 4.92
C ASP A 136 7.74 -8.50 3.75
N SER A 137 6.42 -8.68 3.81
CA SER A 137 5.46 -8.31 2.76
C SER A 137 4.43 -7.28 3.21
N ALA A 138 3.96 -7.34 4.47
CA ALA A 138 3.00 -6.38 5.00
C ALA A 138 3.61 -4.97 5.03
N THR A 139 2.90 -4.00 4.45
CA THR A 139 3.37 -2.61 4.34
C THR A 139 2.76 -1.74 5.41
N VAL A 140 3.45 -0.66 5.77
CA VAL A 140 3.01 0.30 6.80
C VAL A 140 1.62 0.83 6.50
N GLY A 141 1.35 1.29 5.26
CA GLY A 141 0.03 1.78 4.87
C GLY A 141 -1.06 0.70 4.97
N GLY A 142 -0.76 -0.54 4.54
CA GLY A 142 -1.68 -1.66 4.67
C GLY A 142 -1.98 -2.00 6.13
N MET A 143 -0.96 -2.00 6.99
CA MET A 143 -1.14 -2.24 8.43
C MET A 143 -1.95 -1.14 9.11
N ALA A 144 -1.72 0.14 8.74
CA ALA A 144 -2.49 1.27 9.24
C ALA A 144 -3.97 1.16 8.84
N SER A 145 -4.25 0.84 7.58
CA SER A 145 -5.62 0.69 7.05
C SER A 145 -6.42 -0.42 7.73
N THR A 146 -5.75 -1.51 8.12
CA THR A 146 -6.41 -2.67 8.76
C THR A 146 -6.29 -2.67 10.27
N ASN A 147 -5.68 -1.66 10.86
CA ASN A 147 -5.32 -1.61 12.27
C ASN A 147 -4.62 -2.90 12.73
N ALA A 148 -3.61 -3.31 11.99
CA ALA A 148 -2.95 -4.59 12.19
C ALA A 148 -2.35 -4.72 13.60
N GLY A 149 -2.64 -5.84 14.24
CA GLY A 149 -2.04 -6.23 15.52
C GLY A 149 -0.81 -7.11 15.30
N GLY A 150 -0.70 -8.18 16.10
CA GLY A 150 0.35 -9.17 15.95
C GLY A 150 0.74 -9.80 17.28
N LEU A 151 1.91 -10.44 17.29
CA LEU A 151 2.40 -11.22 18.43
C LEU A 151 2.61 -10.40 19.72
N ARG A 152 2.78 -9.09 19.59
CA ARG A 152 3.11 -8.18 20.70
C ARG A 152 1.96 -7.25 21.10
N THR A 153 0.77 -7.44 20.52
CA THR A 153 -0.40 -6.55 20.70
C THR A 153 -0.76 -6.32 22.17
N VAL A 154 -0.71 -7.35 23.00
CA VAL A 154 -1.06 -7.23 24.44
C VAL A 154 -0.18 -6.17 25.15
N ARG A 155 1.06 -6.00 24.75
CA ARG A 155 1.98 -5.03 25.35
C ARG A 155 2.04 -3.70 24.64
N TYR A 156 2.00 -3.70 23.30
CA TYR A 156 2.32 -2.53 22.48
C TYR A 156 1.13 -2.01 21.66
N GLY A 157 -0.02 -2.68 21.75
CA GLY A 157 -1.21 -2.31 20.97
C GLY A 157 -1.13 -2.69 19.50
N ASN A 158 -2.11 -2.19 18.75
CA ASN A 158 -2.24 -2.34 17.31
C ASN A 158 -1.55 -1.19 16.57
N MET A 159 -1.59 -1.23 15.23
CA MET A 159 -0.95 -0.23 14.38
C MET A 159 -1.48 1.19 14.63
N GLY A 160 -2.77 1.38 14.92
CA GLY A 160 -3.37 2.68 15.23
C GLY A 160 -2.75 3.37 16.44
N GLU A 161 -2.17 2.62 17.38
CA GLU A 161 -1.48 3.16 18.56
C GLU A 161 0.00 3.49 18.28
N GLN A 162 0.48 3.11 17.10
CA GLN A 162 1.85 3.38 16.64
C GLN A 162 1.92 4.55 15.63
N VAL A 163 0.77 5.00 15.12
CA VAL A 163 0.69 6.09 14.13
C VAL A 163 0.27 7.38 14.82
N ILE A 164 0.93 8.47 14.45
CA ILE A 164 0.69 9.83 14.99
C ILE A 164 0.39 10.80 13.86
#